data_7d015c48fc371c2296c342b3fef51015
#
_entry.id   7d015c48fc371c2296c342b3fef51015
#
_cell.length_a   1.000
_cell.length_b   1.000
_cell.length_c   1.000
_cell.angle_alpha   90.00
_cell.angle_beta   90.00
_cell.angle_gamma   90.00
#
_symmetry.space_group_name_H-M   'P 1'
#
loop_
_entity.id
_entity.type
_entity.pdbx_description
1 polymer ?
#
loop_
_entity_poly.entity_id
_entity_poly.type
_entity_poly.pdbx_seq_one_letter_code
_entity_poly.pdbx_strand_id
1 'polypeptide(L)'
;MKKIYLAAFALMGALSVAAQDTYESGRLLGSDLNGTARYVGMGGAMDALGADISTISSNPAGIGFFRHSNISLSMGVVSQQDAKKFDDLSKTNVSFDQAGFVYSARISSGSFINVAFNYHKSRNFDQILSAANSLRGASQNGLTYNKAEKGIYEFDFNNQGEIIGYEGKDRSWSYSEADYMNANALMLDPDDASIYAIDADKYTFDRAHRGWIANYDFNVSGNVNDRFYWGLTVGVKDANYRGYSEYGESLVDKNGSCGSVVVGDSRKIRGTGLDLTAGIIVRPIEESPFRFGLSIKTPTWYDLTASNSTLLENYSEYGSWDEGKSNESYDFKYYTPWEFGVSLGHTIGNQVALGAGYMFSDYSASKNRVNKGDRYWYDDYGYSPSYTDEPMERNTERSLEGVHTLKAGIEVKPVPEFGVRLGYNYVSAAYDKSGVRDMTLDSPGVSYASTTDYVNWGDTHRVTCGLGFKTGGFNVDLAYQYSTTKGDFYPFQPYAGSGSVGVSEVKNNRHQVLLTLGYTF
;
A
#
# COMPACT_ATOMS: atom_id res chain seq x y z
N MET A 1 17.75 -34.50 21.29
CA MET A 1 18.62 -33.35 21.34
C MET A 1 17.92 -32.12 20.68
N LYS A 2 16.83 -31.63 21.28
CA LYS A 2 15.96 -30.60 20.69
C LYS A 2 15.81 -29.33 21.55
N LYS A 3 16.80 -28.97 22.40
CA LYS A 3 16.58 -27.92 23.41
C LYS A 3 17.64 -26.80 23.48
N ILE A 4 18.58 -26.70 22.57
CA ILE A 4 19.69 -25.73 22.70
C ILE A 4 19.52 -24.49 21.80
N TYR A 5 18.66 -24.49 20.80
CA TYR A 5 18.56 -23.43 19.78
C TYR A 5 17.77 -22.17 20.20
N LEU A 6 17.18 -22.15 21.38
CA LEU A 6 16.41 -20.97 21.86
C LEU A 6 17.23 -19.93 22.60
N ALA A 7 18.48 -20.19 22.93
CA ALA A 7 19.28 -19.32 23.80
C ALA A 7 20.15 -18.28 23.06
N ALA A 8 20.48 -18.46 21.79
CA ALA A 8 21.36 -17.55 21.05
C ALA A 8 20.67 -16.25 20.60
N PHE A 9 19.36 -16.20 20.52
CA PHE A 9 18.61 -15.03 20.09
C PHE A 9 18.24 -14.03 21.19
N ALA A 10 18.47 -14.37 22.46
CA ALA A 10 18.17 -13.48 23.59
C ALA A 10 19.13 -12.29 23.73
N LEU A 11 20.23 -12.23 22.99
CA LEU A 11 21.21 -11.13 23.06
C LEU A 11 20.95 -9.98 22.07
N MET A 12 20.09 -10.15 21.06
CA MET A 12 19.67 -9.04 20.18
C MET A 12 18.48 -8.25 20.74
N GLY A 13 18.00 -8.57 21.93
CA GLY A 13 16.82 -7.97 22.58
C GLY A 13 16.98 -6.58 23.17
N ALA A 14 18.01 -5.79 22.81
CA ALA A 14 18.23 -4.51 23.51
C ALA A 14 18.22 -3.25 22.63
N LEU A 15 18.01 -3.35 21.32
CA LEU A 15 17.86 -2.18 20.47
C LEU A 15 16.65 -2.39 19.57
N SER A 16 15.48 -1.94 20.02
CA SER A 16 14.26 -1.84 19.19
C SER A 16 14.46 -0.75 18.12
N VAL A 17 15.39 -1.01 17.18
CA VAL A 17 15.63 -0.15 16.04
C VAL A 17 14.94 -0.85 14.87
N ALA A 18 13.76 -0.36 14.46
CA ALA A 18 12.94 -0.98 13.44
C ALA A 18 12.61 0.00 12.33
N ALA A 19 12.68 -0.49 11.10
CA ALA A 19 12.27 0.19 9.88
C ALA A 19 11.62 -0.81 8.94
N GLN A 20 11.06 -0.31 7.84
CA GLN A 20 10.39 -1.10 6.82
C GLN A 20 11.05 -0.89 5.47
N ASP A 21 11.01 -1.87 4.59
CA ASP A 21 11.55 -1.72 3.24
C ASP A 21 10.63 -0.91 2.31
N THR A 22 11.19 -0.44 1.18
CA THR A 22 10.51 0.39 0.19
C THR A 22 9.26 -0.29 -0.39
N TYR A 23 9.30 -1.58 -0.69
CA TYR A 23 8.19 -2.29 -1.34
C TYR A 23 7.06 -2.63 -0.38
N GLU A 24 7.34 -2.86 0.88
CA GLU A 24 6.32 -3.02 1.90
C GLU A 24 5.66 -1.69 2.26
N SER A 25 6.46 -0.65 2.48
CA SER A 25 5.98 0.72 2.74
C SER A 25 5.21 1.28 1.55
N GLY A 26 5.62 0.98 0.33
CA GLY A 26 4.94 1.38 -0.91
C GLY A 26 3.49 0.91 -1.01
N ARG A 27 3.11 -0.16 -0.29
CA ARG A 27 1.72 -0.62 -0.19
C ARG A 27 0.81 0.37 0.54
N LEU A 28 1.38 1.23 1.38
CA LEU A 28 0.64 2.25 2.14
C LEU A 28 0.43 3.55 1.34
N LEU A 29 1.10 3.68 0.19
CA LEU A 29 0.98 4.84 -0.70
C LEU A 29 -0.27 4.80 -1.56
N GLY A 30 -0.80 5.98 -1.86
CA GLY A 30 -1.95 6.16 -2.72
C GLY A 30 -3.28 5.77 -2.09
N SER A 31 -4.32 5.92 -2.89
CA SER A 31 -5.69 5.54 -2.52
C SER A 31 -6.43 4.90 -3.69
N ASP A 32 -7.37 4.03 -3.37
CA ASP A 32 -8.29 3.48 -4.35
C ASP A 32 -9.38 4.51 -4.70
N LEU A 33 -9.96 4.39 -5.88
CA LEU A 33 -11.16 5.16 -6.22
C LEU A 33 -12.35 4.53 -5.47
N ASN A 34 -12.74 5.16 -4.36
CA ASN A 34 -13.80 4.70 -3.48
C ASN A 34 -14.55 5.88 -2.82
N GLY A 35 -15.70 5.63 -2.21
CA GLY A 35 -16.55 6.64 -1.57
C GLY A 35 -18.03 6.43 -1.86
N THR A 36 -18.76 7.48 -2.25
CA THR A 36 -20.14 7.35 -2.71
C THR A 36 -20.19 6.75 -4.13
N ALA A 37 -21.27 6.03 -4.45
CA ALA A 37 -21.48 5.50 -5.80
C ALA A 37 -21.54 6.62 -6.86
N ARG A 38 -22.01 7.81 -6.49
CA ARG A 38 -21.97 8.98 -7.36
C ARG A 38 -20.55 9.40 -7.69
N TYR A 39 -19.67 9.51 -6.69
CA TYR A 39 -18.26 9.86 -6.85
C TYR A 39 -17.51 8.83 -7.69
N VAL A 40 -17.68 7.54 -7.38
CA VAL A 40 -17.07 6.45 -8.13
C VAL A 40 -17.57 6.39 -9.57
N GLY A 41 -18.90 6.53 -9.80
CA GLY A 41 -19.49 6.54 -11.14
C GLY A 41 -18.98 7.68 -12.03
N MET A 42 -18.48 8.76 -11.44
CA MET A 42 -17.84 9.91 -12.12
C MET A 42 -16.32 9.74 -12.27
N GLY A 43 -15.74 8.56 -12.00
CA GLY A 43 -14.30 8.36 -12.04
C GLY A 43 -13.53 9.17 -10.99
N GLY A 44 -14.20 9.69 -9.94
CA GLY A 44 -13.63 10.59 -8.95
C GLY A 44 -13.48 12.04 -9.43
N ALA A 45 -13.99 12.41 -10.61
CA ALA A 45 -13.85 13.73 -11.21
C ALA A 45 -14.85 14.75 -10.63
N MET A 46 -14.99 14.81 -9.31
CA MET A 46 -15.92 15.68 -8.61
C MET A 46 -15.25 16.79 -7.79
N ASP A 47 -13.94 16.88 -7.82
CA ASP A 47 -13.14 17.74 -6.94
C ASP A 47 -13.48 19.24 -7.11
N ALA A 48 -13.87 19.71 -8.32
CA ALA A 48 -14.36 21.07 -8.55
C ALA A 48 -15.89 21.15 -8.73
N LEU A 49 -16.58 20.00 -8.97
CA LEU A 49 -18.04 19.98 -9.04
C LEU A 49 -18.65 20.11 -7.64
N GLY A 50 -18.04 19.47 -6.65
CA GLY A 50 -18.49 19.47 -5.26
C GLY A 50 -19.86 18.80 -5.04
N ALA A 51 -20.49 19.09 -3.90
CA ALA A 51 -21.75 18.53 -3.46
C ALA A 51 -21.77 16.97 -3.41
N ASP A 52 -20.63 16.41 -3.05
CA ASP A 52 -20.48 15.00 -2.72
C ASP A 52 -19.52 14.87 -1.53
N ILE A 53 -19.89 14.08 -0.53
CA ILE A 53 -19.10 13.96 0.70
C ILE A 53 -17.73 13.34 0.45
N SER A 54 -17.57 12.53 -0.62
CA SER A 54 -16.29 11.90 -0.95
C SER A 54 -15.21 12.90 -1.39
N THR A 55 -15.58 14.15 -1.71
CA THR A 55 -14.60 15.22 -2.01
C THR A 55 -13.84 15.69 -0.77
N ILE A 56 -14.28 15.31 0.43
CA ILE A 56 -13.71 15.73 1.73
C ILE A 56 -12.20 15.48 1.84
N SER A 57 -11.70 14.41 1.21
CA SER A 57 -10.29 13.98 1.26
C SER A 57 -9.49 14.34 0.01
N SER A 58 -10.14 14.75 -1.10
CA SER A 58 -9.46 15.14 -2.35
C SER A 58 -9.44 16.64 -2.59
N ASN A 59 -10.58 17.33 -2.46
CA ASN A 59 -10.69 18.78 -2.39
C ASN A 59 -11.80 19.17 -1.42
N PRO A 60 -11.47 19.47 -0.15
CA PRO A 60 -12.44 19.74 0.90
C PRO A 60 -13.34 20.95 0.65
N ALA A 61 -12.97 21.87 -0.25
CA ALA A 61 -13.84 22.96 -0.68
C ALA A 61 -15.13 22.46 -1.38
N GLY A 62 -15.12 21.23 -1.89
CA GLY A 62 -16.29 20.57 -2.46
C GLY A 62 -17.45 20.39 -1.48
N ILE A 63 -17.15 20.28 -0.18
CA ILE A 63 -18.16 20.24 0.89
C ILE A 63 -18.85 21.60 1.03
N GLY A 64 -18.19 22.70 0.70
CA GLY A 64 -18.76 24.05 0.68
C GLY A 64 -19.95 24.25 -0.27
N PHE A 65 -20.24 23.29 -1.16
CA PHE A 65 -21.40 23.31 -2.06
C PHE A 65 -22.70 22.81 -1.42
N PHE A 66 -22.63 22.16 -0.25
CA PHE A 66 -23.86 21.74 0.42
C PHE A 66 -24.67 22.94 0.92
N ARG A 67 -25.96 22.91 0.65
CA ARG A 67 -26.97 23.93 1.06
C ARG A 67 -27.96 23.37 2.06
N HIS A 68 -28.00 22.06 2.20
CA HIS A 68 -28.83 21.27 3.07
C HIS A 68 -27.95 20.23 3.77
N SER A 69 -28.33 19.85 4.96
CA SER A 69 -27.70 18.77 5.67
C SER A 69 -27.93 17.45 4.94
N ASN A 70 -26.94 16.57 4.98
CA ASN A 70 -26.97 15.29 4.27
C ASN A 70 -26.33 14.18 5.11
N ILE A 71 -26.87 12.99 4.98
CA ILE A 71 -26.27 11.75 5.49
C ILE A 71 -26.17 10.74 4.36
N SER A 72 -25.10 9.96 4.31
CA SER A 72 -24.92 8.92 3.30
C SER A 72 -24.21 7.69 3.84
N LEU A 73 -24.50 6.55 3.22
CA LEU A 73 -23.96 5.24 3.54
C LEU A 73 -23.70 4.48 2.25
N SER A 74 -22.50 3.91 2.10
CA SER A 74 -22.11 3.13 0.92
C SER A 74 -21.58 1.76 1.30
N MET A 75 -22.03 0.74 0.56
CA MET A 75 -21.59 -0.64 0.67
C MET A 75 -21.33 -1.21 -0.73
N GLY A 76 -20.38 -2.11 -0.83
CA GLY A 76 -20.00 -2.66 -2.13
C GLY A 76 -19.56 -4.11 -2.08
N VAL A 77 -19.34 -4.63 -3.27
CA VAL A 77 -18.73 -5.95 -3.51
C VAL A 77 -17.57 -5.76 -4.45
N VAL A 78 -16.41 -6.27 -4.06
CA VAL A 78 -15.19 -6.28 -4.87
C VAL A 78 -14.88 -7.71 -5.27
N SER A 79 -14.61 -7.94 -6.55
CA SER A 79 -14.24 -9.25 -7.08
C SER A 79 -13.00 -9.13 -7.96
N GLN A 80 -11.97 -9.93 -7.68
CA GLN A 80 -10.77 -10.03 -8.50
C GLN A 80 -10.97 -11.05 -9.61
N GLN A 81 -10.71 -10.64 -10.86
CA GLN A 81 -10.80 -11.52 -12.02
C GLN A 81 -9.63 -12.51 -12.04
N ASP A 82 -9.91 -13.73 -12.47
CA ASP A 82 -8.93 -14.82 -12.68
C ASP A 82 -8.13 -15.25 -11.45
N ALA A 83 -8.47 -14.74 -10.27
CA ALA A 83 -7.88 -15.17 -9.02
C ALA A 83 -8.48 -16.49 -8.53
N LYS A 84 -7.63 -17.39 -8.03
CA LYS A 84 -8.04 -18.59 -7.31
C LYS A 84 -8.04 -18.29 -5.81
N LYS A 85 -8.90 -19.01 -5.08
CA LYS A 85 -8.85 -18.93 -3.61
C LYS A 85 -7.47 -19.37 -3.12
N PHE A 86 -6.85 -18.55 -2.28
CA PHE A 86 -5.60 -18.86 -1.61
C PHE A 86 -5.71 -18.44 -0.14
N ASP A 87 -5.23 -19.29 0.75
CA ASP A 87 -5.43 -19.17 2.18
C ASP A 87 -6.94 -19.00 2.48
N ASP A 88 -7.33 -18.14 3.39
CA ASP A 88 -8.74 -17.85 3.67
C ASP A 88 -9.34 -16.74 2.77
N LEU A 89 -8.59 -16.17 1.83
CA LEU A 89 -9.07 -15.11 0.97
C LEU A 89 -9.84 -15.67 -0.23
N SER A 90 -11.09 -15.22 -0.35
CA SER A 90 -11.93 -15.41 -1.53
C SER A 90 -11.69 -14.30 -2.55
N LYS A 91 -11.82 -14.60 -3.83
CA LYS A 91 -11.71 -13.58 -4.90
C LYS A 91 -12.81 -12.50 -4.83
N THR A 92 -13.90 -12.76 -4.12
CA THR A 92 -15.06 -11.86 -4.01
C THR A 92 -15.35 -11.58 -2.54
N ASN A 93 -15.35 -10.30 -2.18
CA ASN A 93 -15.54 -9.85 -0.81
C ASN A 93 -16.54 -8.70 -0.73
N VAL A 94 -17.34 -8.68 0.32
CA VAL A 94 -18.24 -7.55 0.65
C VAL A 94 -17.41 -6.47 1.32
N SER A 95 -17.69 -5.20 1.01
CA SER A 95 -16.99 -4.06 1.55
C SER A 95 -17.96 -3.03 2.13
N PHE A 96 -17.66 -2.54 3.32
CA PHE A 96 -18.26 -1.32 3.86
C PHE A 96 -17.34 -0.16 3.44
N ASP A 97 -17.86 0.75 2.61
CA ASP A 97 -16.99 1.65 1.85
C ASP A 97 -17.03 3.08 2.37
N GLN A 98 -18.19 3.58 2.82
CA GLN A 98 -18.33 4.95 3.28
C GLN A 98 -19.53 5.11 4.21
N ALA A 99 -19.42 5.98 5.21
CA ALA A 99 -20.52 6.52 5.99
C ALA A 99 -20.18 7.93 6.48
N GLY A 100 -21.09 8.87 6.29
CA GLY A 100 -20.80 10.23 6.72
C GLY A 100 -22.00 11.14 6.71
N PHE A 101 -21.79 12.31 7.28
CA PHE A 101 -22.79 13.37 7.32
C PHE A 101 -22.18 14.74 7.04
N VAL A 102 -23.01 15.64 6.53
CA VAL A 102 -22.71 17.06 6.37
C VAL A 102 -23.81 17.85 7.07
N TYR A 103 -23.42 18.70 7.98
CA TYR A 103 -24.31 19.73 8.56
C TYR A 103 -24.06 21.06 7.84
N SER A 104 -25.10 21.64 7.28
CA SER A 104 -25.03 22.90 6.52
C SER A 104 -25.81 23.99 7.22
N ALA A 105 -25.12 25.08 7.55
CA ALA A 105 -25.71 26.25 8.19
C ALA A 105 -25.58 27.47 7.28
N ARG A 106 -26.69 28.13 7.01
CA ARG A 106 -26.73 29.37 6.23
C ARG A 106 -26.29 30.56 7.10
N ILE A 107 -25.30 31.32 6.65
CA ILE A 107 -24.81 32.53 7.32
C ILE A 107 -25.46 33.78 6.74
N SER A 108 -25.53 33.87 5.42
CA SER A 108 -26.15 35.00 4.70
C SER A 108 -26.72 34.53 3.37
N SER A 109 -27.27 35.47 2.58
CA SER A 109 -27.71 35.17 1.22
C SER A 109 -26.51 34.69 0.38
N GLY A 110 -26.55 33.44 -0.12
CA GLY A 110 -25.49 32.85 -0.94
C GLY A 110 -24.24 32.41 -0.17
N SER A 111 -24.22 32.46 1.17
CA SER A 111 -23.07 32.05 1.98
C SER A 111 -23.44 31.03 3.05
N PHE A 112 -22.68 29.94 3.14
CA PHE A 112 -22.91 28.83 4.05
C PHE A 112 -21.59 28.44 4.73
N ILE A 113 -21.70 27.86 5.93
CA ILE A 113 -20.66 27.10 6.59
C ILE A 113 -21.12 25.66 6.77
N ASN A 114 -20.24 24.73 6.52
CA ASN A 114 -20.52 23.32 6.59
C ASN A 114 -19.52 22.64 7.53
N VAL A 115 -20.00 21.71 8.33
CA VAL A 115 -19.19 20.79 9.13
C VAL A 115 -19.52 19.40 8.66
N ALA A 116 -18.51 18.59 8.39
CA ALA A 116 -18.73 17.23 7.92
C ALA A 116 -17.84 16.24 8.65
N PHE A 117 -18.35 15.03 8.76
CA PHE A 117 -17.58 13.85 9.15
C PHE A 117 -17.81 12.76 8.11
N ASN A 118 -16.73 12.10 7.71
CA ASN A 118 -16.79 10.99 6.78
C ASN A 118 -15.84 9.87 7.18
N TYR A 119 -16.37 8.68 7.36
CA TYR A 119 -15.62 7.44 7.32
C TYR A 119 -15.59 6.94 5.88
N HIS A 120 -14.43 6.61 5.35
CA HIS A 120 -14.33 5.89 4.09
C HIS A 120 -13.10 4.99 4.04
N LYS A 121 -13.22 3.88 3.31
CA LYS A 121 -12.11 2.99 3.04
C LYS A 121 -11.30 3.56 1.88
N SER A 122 -10.14 4.15 2.18
CA SER A 122 -9.26 4.77 1.17
C SER A 122 -8.41 3.73 0.43
N ARG A 123 -8.15 2.57 1.03
CA ARG A 123 -7.44 1.46 0.41
C ARG A 123 -8.05 0.13 0.78
N ASN A 124 -8.18 -0.76 -0.19
CA ASN A 124 -8.54 -2.15 0.01
C ASN A 124 -7.35 -3.03 -0.41
N PHE A 125 -6.75 -3.73 0.54
CA PHE A 125 -5.60 -4.61 0.28
C PHE A 125 -5.98 -5.97 -0.28
N ASP A 126 -7.26 -6.38 -0.26
CA ASP A 126 -7.68 -7.71 -0.71
C ASP A 126 -7.18 -7.99 -2.12
N GLN A 127 -6.18 -8.87 -2.22
CA GLN A 127 -5.54 -9.25 -3.49
C GLN A 127 -4.96 -10.64 -3.37
N ILE A 128 -5.22 -11.46 -4.38
CA ILE A 128 -4.55 -12.76 -4.56
C ILE A 128 -3.60 -12.61 -5.75
N LEU A 129 -2.37 -13.06 -5.58
CA LEU A 129 -1.34 -13.04 -6.60
C LEU A 129 -0.68 -14.40 -6.68
N SER A 130 -0.58 -14.94 -7.90
CA SER A 130 0.15 -16.17 -8.20
C SER A 130 1.16 -15.91 -9.30
N ALA A 131 2.38 -16.45 -9.15
CA ALA A 131 3.44 -16.36 -10.14
C ALA A 131 4.26 -17.66 -10.16
N ALA A 132 4.80 -18.01 -11.32
CA ALA A 132 5.71 -19.12 -11.47
C ALA A 132 6.59 -18.91 -12.70
N ASN A 133 7.88 -19.23 -12.60
CA ASN A 133 8.79 -19.15 -13.75
C ASN A 133 10.07 -19.97 -13.48
N SER A 134 10.99 -19.98 -14.45
CA SER A 134 12.29 -20.64 -14.36
C SER A 134 13.31 -19.78 -13.63
N LEU A 135 14.26 -20.43 -12.94
CA LEU A 135 15.37 -19.78 -12.22
C LEU A 135 16.73 -20.02 -12.88
N ARG A 136 16.87 -21.08 -13.66
CA ARG A 136 18.08 -21.41 -14.44
C ARG A 136 19.39 -21.29 -13.65
N GLY A 137 19.46 -21.86 -12.46
CA GLY A 137 20.61 -21.86 -11.58
C GLY A 137 20.66 -20.69 -10.58
N ALA A 138 19.68 -19.78 -10.60
CA ALA A 138 19.51 -18.81 -9.52
C ALA A 138 18.67 -19.40 -8.41
N SER A 139 18.88 -18.99 -7.16
CA SER A 139 18.08 -19.41 -6.01
C SER A 139 18.07 -18.36 -4.90
N GLN A 140 17.08 -18.43 -4.01
CA GLN A 140 17.02 -17.52 -2.87
C GLN A 140 18.18 -17.76 -1.90
N ASN A 141 18.55 -19.03 -1.67
CA ASN A 141 19.73 -19.37 -0.88
C ASN A 141 21.04 -18.94 -1.54
N GLY A 142 21.12 -18.95 -2.89
CA GLY A 142 22.25 -18.41 -3.63
C GLY A 142 22.40 -16.89 -3.47
N LEU A 143 21.33 -16.13 -3.31
CA LEU A 143 21.39 -14.72 -2.95
C LEU A 143 22.02 -14.55 -1.55
N THR A 144 21.59 -15.34 -0.57
CA THR A 144 22.15 -15.36 0.79
C THR A 144 23.66 -15.67 0.75
N TYR A 145 24.08 -16.70 0.03
CA TYR A 145 25.48 -17.08 -0.15
C TYR A 145 26.32 -15.97 -0.80
N ASN A 146 25.80 -15.35 -1.86
CA ASN A 146 26.48 -14.26 -2.57
C ASN A 146 26.69 -13.02 -1.68
N LYS A 147 25.76 -12.72 -0.78
CA LYS A 147 25.89 -11.64 0.21
C LYS A 147 27.06 -11.93 1.16
N ALA A 148 27.16 -13.15 1.66
CA ALA A 148 28.27 -13.56 2.54
C ALA A 148 29.63 -13.55 1.80
N GLU A 149 29.70 -14.10 0.56
CA GLU A 149 30.94 -14.06 -0.23
C GLU A 149 31.43 -12.64 -0.52
N LYS A 150 30.52 -11.70 -0.70
CA LYS A 150 30.86 -10.27 -0.85
C LYS A 150 31.27 -9.61 0.47
N GLY A 151 31.22 -10.33 1.58
CA GLY A 151 31.52 -9.83 2.90
C GLY A 151 30.53 -8.74 3.36
N ILE A 152 29.26 -8.83 2.94
CA ILE A 152 28.18 -7.97 3.44
C ILE A 152 27.89 -8.36 4.89
N TYR A 153 28.01 -9.64 5.22
CA TYR A 153 28.02 -10.18 6.57
C TYR A 153 28.91 -11.42 6.63
N GLU A 154 29.30 -11.83 7.84
CA GLU A 154 30.06 -13.03 8.11
C GLU A 154 29.22 -13.96 8.99
N PHE A 155 29.42 -15.27 8.83
CA PHE A 155 28.79 -16.28 9.69
C PHE A 155 29.66 -16.53 10.91
N ASP A 156 29.10 -16.45 12.09
CA ASP A 156 29.74 -16.85 13.34
C ASP A 156 29.43 -18.32 13.65
N PHE A 157 30.46 -19.09 13.92
CA PHE A 157 30.35 -20.50 14.25
C PHE A 157 30.75 -20.77 15.70
N ASN A 158 30.03 -21.66 16.37
CA ASN A 158 30.48 -22.20 17.65
C ASN A 158 31.59 -23.24 17.46
N ASN A 159 32.09 -23.78 18.60
CA ASN A 159 33.14 -24.81 18.56
C ASN A 159 32.67 -26.14 17.96
N GLN A 160 31.38 -26.33 17.73
CA GLN A 160 30.75 -27.48 17.09
C GLN A 160 30.52 -27.25 15.59
N GLY A 161 30.87 -26.08 15.04
CA GLY A 161 30.66 -25.72 13.65
C GLY A 161 29.22 -25.27 13.34
N GLU A 162 28.38 -25.05 14.33
CA GLU A 162 27.00 -24.57 14.13
C GLU A 162 27.00 -23.05 14.01
N ILE A 163 26.17 -22.50 13.12
CA ILE A 163 25.98 -21.05 12.99
C ILE A 163 25.29 -20.54 14.26
N ILE A 164 25.97 -19.65 14.99
CA ILE A 164 25.46 -19.03 16.21
C ILE A 164 25.12 -17.56 16.05
N GLY A 165 25.53 -16.96 14.95
CA GLY A 165 25.28 -15.56 14.67
C GLY A 165 25.79 -15.13 13.30
N TYR A 166 25.58 -13.87 13.03
CA TYR A 166 26.01 -13.18 11.83
C TYR A 166 26.56 -11.84 12.24
N GLU A 167 27.78 -11.53 11.86
CA GLU A 167 28.36 -10.21 12.03
C GLU A 167 28.47 -9.50 10.69
N GLY A 168 27.89 -8.32 10.58
CA GLY A 168 28.18 -7.43 9.48
C GLY A 168 29.49 -6.69 9.70
N LYS A 169 30.20 -6.32 8.62
CA LYS A 169 31.51 -5.65 8.67
C LYS A 169 31.55 -4.38 9.50
N ASP A 170 30.40 -3.67 9.65
CA ASP A 170 30.30 -2.39 10.34
C ASP A 170 29.06 -2.29 11.24
N ARG A 171 28.69 -3.33 11.99
CA ARG A 171 27.44 -3.43 12.77
C ARG A 171 26.21 -3.50 11.89
N SER A 172 26.29 -4.17 10.77
CA SER A 172 25.34 -4.05 9.70
C SER A 172 24.07 -4.81 9.96
N TRP A 173 23.01 -4.19 9.55
CA TRP A 173 21.69 -4.72 9.41
C TRP A 173 21.51 -5.56 8.13
N SER A 174 22.58 -5.84 7.41
CA SER A 174 22.59 -6.33 6.03
C SER A 174 22.21 -7.80 5.86
N TYR A 175 22.17 -8.59 6.91
CA TYR A 175 21.54 -9.90 6.87
C TYR A 175 20.06 -9.80 7.20
N SER A 176 19.24 -10.59 6.55
CA SER A 176 17.81 -10.60 6.72
C SER A 176 17.32 -11.87 7.44
N GLU A 177 16.06 -11.88 7.87
CA GLU A 177 15.45 -13.11 8.38
C GLU A 177 15.41 -14.21 7.31
N ALA A 178 15.25 -13.83 6.03
CA ALA A 178 15.35 -14.78 4.92
C ALA A 178 16.76 -15.39 4.82
N ASP A 179 17.82 -14.61 5.01
CA ASP A 179 19.19 -15.12 5.06
C ASP A 179 19.39 -16.10 6.22
N TYR A 180 18.88 -15.75 7.41
CA TYR A 180 18.92 -16.61 8.58
C TYR A 180 18.29 -17.98 8.30
N MET A 181 17.10 -18.02 7.74
CA MET A 181 16.41 -19.28 7.46
C MET A 181 17.13 -20.12 6.40
N ASN A 182 17.56 -19.51 5.29
CA ASN A 182 18.31 -20.22 4.25
C ASN A 182 19.61 -20.79 4.78
N ALA A 183 20.36 -20.02 5.56
CA ALA A 183 21.64 -20.46 6.11
C ALA A 183 21.47 -21.66 7.04
N ASN A 184 20.53 -21.60 7.99
CA ASN A 184 20.36 -22.65 9.01
C ASN A 184 19.66 -23.89 8.46
N ALA A 185 18.61 -23.74 7.65
CA ALA A 185 17.81 -24.89 7.22
C ALA A 185 18.40 -25.64 6.04
N LEU A 186 19.08 -24.94 5.13
CA LEU A 186 19.42 -25.46 3.80
C LEU A 186 20.90 -25.46 3.49
N MET A 187 21.61 -24.40 3.85
CA MET A 187 22.97 -24.16 3.34
C MET A 187 24.07 -24.80 4.19
N LEU A 188 23.83 -25.01 5.47
CA LEU A 188 24.80 -25.58 6.39
C LEU A 188 24.88 -27.09 6.22
N ASP A 189 26.08 -27.60 5.89
CA ASP A 189 26.38 -29.04 5.95
C ASP A 189 26.56 -29.47 7.42
N PRO A 190 25.73 -30.36 7.93
CA PRO A 190 25.80 -30.78 9.32
C PRO A 190 27.03 -31.66 9.65
N ASP A 191 27.69 -32.23 8.62
CA ASP A 191 28.80 -33.16 8.81
C ASP A 191 30.15 -32.47 8.93
N ASP A 192 30.37 -31.37 8.17
CA ASP A 192 31.66 -30.67 8.14
C ASP A 192 31.57 -29.15 8.42
N ALA A 193 30.36 -28.66 8.70
CA ALA A 193 30.09 -27.24 8.95
C ALA A 193 30.43 -26.28 7.78
N SER A 194 30.59 -26.81 6.58
CA SER A 194 30.73 -25.98 5.40
C SER A 194 29.39 -25.34 5.00
N ILE A 195 29.47 -24.21 4.30
CA ILE A 195 28.28 -23.52 3.75
C ILE A 195 28.37 -23.56 2.24
N TYR A 196 27.26 -23.92 1.59
CA TYR A 196 27.18 -23.94 0.13
C TYR A 196 25.82 -23.45 -0.36
N ALA A 197 25.78 -22.95 -1.59
CA ALA A 197 24.55 -22.60 -2.27
C ALA A 197 24.06 -23.78 -3.13
N ILE A 198 22.74 -23.92 -3.20
CA ILE A 198 22.07 -24.92 -4.04
C ILE A 198 21.31 -24.18 -5.13
N ASP A 199 21.54 -24.58 -6.37
CA ASP A 199 20.84 -24.00 -7.52
C ASP A 199 19.36 -24.39 -7.55
N ALA A 200 18.53 -23.57 -8.22
CA ALA A 200 17.15 -23.92 -8.51
C ALA A 200 16.83 -23.80 -10.00
N ASP A 201 15.86 -24.59 -10.48
CA ASP A 201 15.40 -24.56 -11.87
C ASP A 201 14.14 -23.73 -12.08
N LYS A 202 13.27 -23.68 -11.09
CA LYS A 202 11.98 -22.97 -11.13
C LYS A 202 11.50 -22.58 -9.74
N TYR A 203 10.60 -21.59 -9.73
CA TYR A 203 9.88 -21.18 -8.54
C TYR A 203 8.36 -21.19 -8.76
N THR A 204 7.64 -21.27 -7.64
CA THR A 204 6.21 -20.98 -7.53
C THR A 204 5.99 -19.98 -6.41
N PHE A 205 4.98 -19.14 -6.56
CA PHE A 205 4.63 -18.13 -5.58
C PHE A 205 3.12 -17.91 -5.55
N ASP A 206 2.55 -17.96 -4.36
CA ASP A 206 1.17 -17.60 -4.10
C ASP A 206 1.11 -16.64 -2.90
N ARG A 207 0.25 -15.60 -3.00
CA ARG A 207 0.10 -14.62 -1.92
C ARG A 207 -1.33 -14.11 -1.83
N ALA A 208 -1.84 -14.02 -0.59
CA ALA A 208 -3.09 -13.34 -0.26
C ALA A 208 -2.82 -12.12 0.61
N HIS A 209 -3.22 -10.94 0.15
CA HIS A 209 -3.26 -9.71 0.94
C HIS A 209 -4.68 -9.44 1.41
N ARG A 210 -4.84 -8.90 2.62
CA ARG A 210 -6.13 -8.54 3.23
C ARG A 210 -6.02 -7.26 4.01
N GLY A 211 -7.17 -6.64 4.22
CA GLY A 211 -7.31 -5.49 5.10
C GLY A 211 -7.52 -4.19 4.35
N TRP A 212 -7.30 -3.08 5.02
CA TRP A 212 -7.67 -1.77 4.54
C TRP A 212 -6.86 -0.65 5.18
N ILE A 213 -6.94 0.54 4.56
CA ILE A 213 -6.74 1.80 5.24
C ILE A 213 -8.10 2.50 5.27
N ALA A 214 -8.59 2.77 6.48
CA ALA A 214 -9.81 3.53 6.71
C ALA A 214 -9.45 4.97 7.10
N ASN A 215 -10.17 5.93 6.54
CA ASN A 215 -10.04 7.33 6.88
C ASN A 215 -11.25 7.78 7.72
N TYR A 216 -10.97 8.58 8.74
CA TYR A 216 -11.93 9.32 9.55
C TYR A 216 -11.64 10.80 9.33
N ASP A 217 -12.41 11.42 8.44
CA ASP A 217 -12.18 12.79 7.98
C ASP A 217 -13.12 13.76 8.69
N PHE A 218 -12.55 14.78 9.33
CA PHE A 218 -13.27 15.88 9.95
C PHE A 218 -13.04 17.14 9.14
N ASN A 219 -14.13 17.77 8.68
CA ASN A 219 -14.06 18.88 7.76
C ASN A 219 -14.80 20.10 8.29
N VAL A 220 -14.20 21.26 8.05
CA VAL A 220 -14.87 22.55 8.09
C VAL A 220 -14.67 23.23 6.73
N SER A 221 -15.77 23.67 6.15
CA SER A 221 -15.77 24.27 4.82
C SER A 221 -16.86 25.33 4.70
N GLY A 222 -16.77 26.14 3.68
CA GLY A 222 -17.78 27.15 3.45
C GLY A 222 -17.68 27.77 2.05
N ASN A 223 -18.62 28.66 1.80
CA ASN A 223 -18.58 29.46 0.59
C ASN A 223 -18.94 30.92 0.89
N VAL A 224 -18.46 31.79 0.03
CA VAL A 224 -18.76 33.23 0.03
C VAL A 224 -19.42 33.58 -1.31
N ASN A 225 -20.68 34.03 -1.22
CA ASN A 225 -21.49 34.55 -2.36
C ASN A 225 -21.58 33.56 -3.55
N ASP A 226 -21.57 32.25 -3.30
CA ASP A 226 -21.57 31.20 -4.33
C ASP A 226 -20.47 31.33 -5.39
N ARG A 227 -19.36 32.04 -5.07
CA ARG A 227 -18.23 32.27 -5.97
C ARG A 227 -16.91 31.71 -5.48
N PHE A 228 -16.65 31.82 -4.18
CA PHE A 228 -15.44 31.32 -3.54
C PHE A 228 -15.80 30.26 -2.50
N TYR A 229 -15.22 29.10 -2.64
CA TYR A 229 -15.41 27.96 -1.74
C TYR A 229 -14.06 27.57 -1.15
N TRP A 230 -14.06 27.23 0.13
CA TRP A 230 -12.88 26.81 0.85
C TRP A 230 -13.19 25.63 1.76
N GLY A 231 -12.19 24.86 2.10
CA GLY A 231 -12.34 23.76 3.04
C GLY A 231 -11.00 23.30 3.62
N LEU A 232 -11.09 22.81 4.85
CA LEU A 232 -9.99 22.19 5.58
C LEU A 232 -10.47 20.87 6.15
N THR A 233 -9.69 19.82 5.96
CA THR A 233 -9.96 18.48 6.52
C THR A 233 -8.78 18.02 7.35
N VAL A 234 -9.07 17.47 8.52
CA VAL A 234 -8.15 16.67 9.34
C VAL A 234 -8.51 15.22 9.11
N GLY A 235 -7.59 14.44 8.57
CA GLY A 235 -7.75 13.02 8.31
C GLY A 235 -7.00 12.17 9.34
N VAL A 236 -7.71 11.28 10.02
CA VAL A 236 -7.12 10.22 10.85
C VAL A 236 -7.25 8.91 10.08
N LYS A 237 -6.15 8.20 9.92
CA LYS A 237 -6.12 6.92 9.20
C LYS A 237 -5.91 5.77 10.16
N ASP A 238 -6.62 4.68 9.90
CA ASP A 238 -6.43 3.38 10.55
C ASP A 238 -5.96 2.38 9.49
N ALA A 239 -4.71 1.95 9.61
CA ALA A 239 -4.11 0.97 8.72
C ALA A 239 -4.17 -0.42 9.35
N ASN A 240 -4.73 -1.38 8.63
CA ASN A 240 -4.81 -2.77 9.04
C ASN A 240 -4.51 -3.66 7.82
N TYR A 241 -3.29 -4.14 7.75
CA TYR A 241 -2.82 -5.02 6.68
C TYR A 241 -2.47 -6.40 7.24
N ARG A 242 -2.79 -7.44 6.48
CA ARG A 242 -2.35 -8.82 6.68
C ARG A 242 -1.98 -9.42 5.34
N GLY A 243 -0.88 -10.15 5.32
CA GLY A 243 -0.44 -10.92 4.16
C GLY A 243 -0.07 -12.33 4.58
N TYR A 244 -0.34 -13.29 3.70
CA TYR A 244 0.23 -14.63 3.75
C TYR A 244 0.75 -14.98 2.37
N SER A 245 1.96 -15.53 2.30
CA SER A 245 2.56 -15.98 1.04
C SER A 245 3.28 -17.30 1.21
N GLU A 246 3.31 -18.08 0.14
CA GLU A 246 4.12 -19.29 -0.01
C GLU A 246 5.03 -19.12 -1.22
N TYR A 247 6.32 -19.27 -1.00
CA TYR A 247 7.35 -19.23 -2.05
C TYR A 247 8.04 -20.59 -2.07
N GLY A 248 8.03 -21.26 -3.20
CA GLY A 248 8.65 -22.58 -3.38
C GLY A 248 9.71 -22.57 -4.45
N GLU A 249 10.84 -23.24 -4.22
CA GLU A 249 11.89 -23.53 -5.21
C GLU A 249 12.05 -25.02 -5.42
N SER A 250 12.19 -25.45 -6.69
CA SER A 250 12.68 -26.79 -7.03
C SER A 250 14.19 -26.73 -7.18
N LEU A 251 14.90 -27.43 -6.31
CA LEU A 251 16.34 -27.43 -6.21
C LEU A 251 16.95 -28.44 -7.17
N VAL A 252 18.11 -28.08 -7.70
CA VAL A 252 18.87 -28.91 -8.64
C VAL A 252 20.36 -28.88 -8.32
N ASP A 253 21.01 -30.01 -8.54
CA ASP A 253 22.46 -30.14 -8.50
C ASP A 253 22.98 -30.76 -9.81
N LYS A 254 24.27 -31.09 -9.87
CA LYS A 254 24.88 -31.75 -11.03
C LYS A 254 24.33 -33.15 -11.35
N ASN A 255 23.59 -33.75 -10.44
CA ASN A 255 22.95 -35.07 -10.62
C ASN A 255 21.47 -34.94 -11.05
N GLY A 256 20.91 -33.73 -11.04
CA GLY A 256 19.51 -33.44 -11.39
C GLY A 256 18.72 -32.81 -10.26
N SER A 257 17.44 -33.15 -10.12
CA SER A 257 16.60 -32.65 -9.04
C SER A 257 17.03 -33.24 -7.70
N CYS A 258 17.25 -32.37 -6.71
CA CYS A 258 17.63 -32.75 -5.35
C CYS A 258 16.60 -32.35 -4.29
N GLY A 259 15.35 -32.05 -4.72
CA GLY A 259 14.24 -31.76 -3.82
C GLY A 259 13.67 -30.35 -3.98
N SER A 260 13.09 -29.83 -2.93
CA SER A 260 12.48 -28.50 -2.92
C SER A 260 12.52 -27.84 -1.55
N VAL A 261 12.35 -26.55 -1.52
CA VAL A 261 12.11 -25.77 -0.31
C VAL A 261 10.85 -24.93 -0.47
N VAL A 262 10.14 -24.69 0.62
CA VAL A 262 8.96 -23.82 0.66
C VAL A 262 9.11 -22.85 1.83
N VAL A 263 8.92 -21.56 1.55
CA VAL A 263 8.92 -20.49 2.55
C VAL A 263 7.50 -19.95 2.69
N GLY A 264 6.88 -20.23 3.82
CA GLY A 264 5.60 -19.64 4.22
C GLY A 264 5.83 -18.40 5.09
N ASP A 265 5.27 -17.25 4.72
CA ASP A 265 5.39 -15.99 5.46
C ASP A 265 4.04 -15.39 5.79
N SER A 266 3.81 -15.11 7.07
CA SER A 266 2.67 -14.37 7.57
C SER A 266 3.11 -13.01 8.07
N ARG A 267 2.51 -11.93 7.54
CA ARG A 267 2.83 -10.55 7.91
C ARG A 267 1.59 -9.77 8.34
N LYS A 268 1.75 -8.93 9.37
CA LYS A 268 0.71 -8.01 9.85
C LYS A 268 1.32 -6.63 10.04
N ILE A 269 0.61 -5.58 9.58
CA ILE A 269 0.96 -4.18 9.83
C ILE A 269 -0.29 -3.47 10.32
N ARG A 270 -0.18 -2.77 11.46
CA ARG A 270 -1.28 -2.01 12.05
C ARG A 270 -0.77 -0.69 12.59
N GLY A 271 -1.63 0.29 12.63
CA GLY A 271 -1.37 1.56 13.29
C GLY A 271 -2.19 2.68 12.71
N THR A 272 -1.81 3.89 13.08
CA THR A 272 -2.58 5.10 12.75
C THR A 272 -1.71 6.10 12.01
N GLY A 273 -2.38 6.98 11.26
CA GLY A 273 -1.75 8.10 10.58
C GLY A 273 -2.58 9.36 10.70
N LEU A 274 -1.95 10.50 10.54
CA LEU A 274 -2.59 11.80 10.54
C LEU A 274 -2.19 12.57 9.30
N ASP A 275 -3.15 13.26 8.65
CA ASP A 275 -2.87 14.22 7.58
C ASP A 275 -3.83 15.41 7.61
N LEU A 276 -3.47 16.44 6.86
CA LEU A 276 -4.28 17.65 6.67
C LEU A 276 -4.47 17.87 5.16
N THR A 277 -5.70 18.18 4.77
CA THR A 277 -6.03 18.57 3.39
C THR A 277 -6.70 19.93 3.38
N ALA A 278 -6.22 20.82 2.53
CA ALA A 278 -6.82 22.13 2.27
C ALA A 278 -7.23 22.26 0.81
N GLY A 279 -8.32 22.96 0.55
CA GLY A 279 -8.79 23.16 -0.81
C GLY A 279 -9.54 24.47 -1.00
N ILE A 280 -9.50 24.95 -2.23
CA ILE A 280 -10.29 26.08 -2.69
C ILE A 280 -10.94 25.73 -4.04
N ILE A 281 -12.12 26.30 -4.28
CA ILE A 281 -12.79 26.28 -5.58
C ILE A 281 -13.31 27.69 -5.86
N VAL A 282 -13.06 28.16 -7.07
CA VAL A 282 -13.52 29.48 -7.51
C VAL A 282 -14.40 29.38 -8.75
N ARG A 283 -15.40 30.28 -8.82
CA ARG A 283 -16.17 30.54 -10.03
C ARG A 283 -15.69 31.89 -10.57
N PRO A 284 -14.74 31.92 -11.52
CA PRO A 284 -14.09 33.15 -11.96
C PRO A 284 -15.05 34.08 -12.72
N ILE A 285 -16.04 33.50 -13.42
CA ILE A 285 -17.02 34.23 -14.24
C ILE A 285 -18.39 34.09 -13.59
N GLU A 286 -19.03 35.20 -13.24
CA GLU A 286 -20.29 35.21 -12.48
C GLU A 286 -21.44 34.51 -13.20
N GLU A 287 -21.55 34.75 -14.51
CA GLU A 287 -22.60 34.19 -15.36
C GLU A 287 -22.31 32.77 -15.84
N SER A 288 -21.09 32.28 -15.62
CA SER A 288 -20.68 30.92 -16.01
C SER A 288 -20.66 29.97 -14.83
N PRO A 289 -21.20 28.75 -14.98
CA PRO A 289 -21.09 27.70 -13.97
C PRO A 289 -19.71 27.04 -13.94
N PHE A 290 -18.74 27.54 -14.72
CA PHE A 290 -17.37 27.03 -14.73
C PHE A 290 -16.69 27.22 -13.38
N ARG A 291 -15.97 26.18 -12.93
CA ARG A 291 -15.29 26.12 -11.64
C ARG A 291 -13.87 25.62 -11.83
N PHE A 292 -12.97 26.26 -11.08
CA PHE A 292 -11.58 25.87 -11.00
C PHE A 292 -11.24 25.59 -9.54
N GLY A 293 -10.63 24.42 -9.27
CA GLY A 293 -10.27 23.99 -7.92
C GLY A 293 -8.79 23.69 -7.77
N LEU A 294 -8.26 24.02 -6.60
CA LEU A 294 -6.92 23.65 -6.15
C LEU A 294 -7.03 22.94 -4.81
N SER A 295 -6.19 21.93 -4.60
CA SER A 295 -6.05 21.24 -3.31
C SER A 295 -4.61 20.90 -3.02
N ILE A 296 -4.30 20.84 -1.74
CA ILE A 296 -3.02 20.42 -1.21
C ILE A 296 -3.26 19.52 0.00
N LYS A 297 -2.50 18.42 0.06
CA LYS A 297 -2.53 17.49 1.19
C LYS A 297 -1.11 17.30 1.73
N THR A 298 -0.99 17.36 3.05
CA THR A 298 0.29 17.10 3.73
C THR A 298 0.68 15.63 3.59
N PRO A 299 1.93 15.27 3.90
CA PRO A 299 2.25 13.90 4.22
C PRO A 299 1.28 13.31 5.24
N THR A 300 0.99 12.03 5.11
CA THR A 300 0.40 11.25 6.19
C THR A 300 1.54 10.78 7.09
N TRP A 301 1.53 11.17 8.35
CA TRP A 301 2.49 10.73 9.34
C TRP A 301 1.95 9.47 10.00
N TYR A 302 2.41 8.31 9.53
CA TYR A 302 2.05 7.03 10.10
C TYR A 302 2.97 6.65 11.26
N ASP A 303 2.36 6.07 12.30
CA ASP A 303 3.01 5.32 13.38
C ASP A 303 2.45 3.90 13.35
N LEU A 304 3.31 2.92 13.06
CA LEU A 304 2.92 1.58 12.66
C LEU A 304 3.69 0.52 13.43
N THR A 305 3.02 -0.59 13.68
CA THR A 305 3.59 -1.80 14.24
C THR A 305 3.48 -2.92 13.22
N ALA A 306 4.59 -3.59 12.94
CA ALA A 306 4.63 -4.80 12.11
C ALA A 306 4.97 -6.03 12.94
N SER A 307 4.48 -7.18 12.53
CA SER A 307 4.87 -8.49 13.04
C SER A 307 4.83 -9.51 11.91
N ASN A 308 5.71 -10.51 11.99
CA ASN A 308 5.77 -11.60 11.02
C ASN A 308 6.00 -12.94 11.70
N SER A 309 5.65 -14.00 10.99
CA SER A 309 5.98 -15.39 11.32
C SER A 309 6.28 -16.10 10.02
N THR A 310 7.49 -16.64 9.92
CA THR A 310 8.01 -17.25 8.71
C THR A 310 8.54 -18.63 9.01
N LEU A 311 8.28 -19.58 8.12
CA LEU A 311 8.75 -20.96 8.19
C LEU A 311 9.34 -21.35 6.84
N LEU A 312 10.58 -21.86 6.83
CA LEU A 312 11.18 -22.54 5.71
C LEU A 312 11.08 -24.03 5.96
N GLU A 313 10.34 -24.72 5.11
CA GLU A 313 10.21 -26.18 5.09
C GLU A 313 11.18 -26.76 4.05
N ASN A 314 12.05 -27.63 4.50
CA ASN A 314 13.09 -28.22 3.66
C ASN A 314 12.74 -29.66 3.27
N TYR A 315 12.43 -29.87 2.00
CA TYR A 315 12.13 -31.16 1.38
C TYR A 315 13.26 -31.65 0.45
N SER A 316 14.49 -31.14 0.67
CA SER A 316 15.65 -31.50 -0.16
C SER A 316 16.53 -32.55 0.50
N GLU A 317 17.49 -33.05 -0.26
CA GLU A 317 18.56 -33.96 0.22
C GLU A 317 19.65 -33.21 1.00
N TYR A 318 19.59 -31.86 0.99
CA TYR A 318 20.54 -30.94 1.62
C TYR A 318 19.93 -30.29 2.86
N GLY A 319 20.79 -29.97 3.82
CA GLY A 319 20.31 -29.49 5.10
C GLY A 319 19.64 -30.61 5.93
N SER A 320 19.14 -30.30 7.08
CA SER A 320 18.68 -31.33 8.02
C SER A 320 17.36 -31.05 8.71
N TRP A 321 16.76 -29.88 8.58
CA TRP A 321 15.53 -29.49 9.31
C TRP A 321 14.80 -28.30 8.70
N ASP A 322 13.57 -28.12 9.14
CA ASP A 322 12.82 -26.91 8.90
C ASP A 322 13.28 -25.81 9.86
N GLU A 323 13.31 -24.57 9.41
CA GLU A 323 13.68 -23.42 10.23
C GLU A 323 12.55 -22.40 10.26
N GLY A 324 12.18 -21.96 11.44
CA GLY A 324 11.10 -21.00 11.65
C GLY A 324 11.52 -19.83 12.52
N LYS A 325 10.99 -18.67 12.19
CA LYS A 325 11.17 -17.45 12.97
C LYS A 325 9.86 -16.69 13.11
N SER A 326 9.61 -16.21 14.31
CA SER A 326 8.52 -15.28 14.59
C SER A 326 9.09 -14.03 15.26
N ASN A 327 8.81 -12.90 14.68
CA ASN A 327 9.04 -11.62 15.33
C ASN A 327 7.75 -11.21 16.04
N GLU A 328 7.84 -10.85 17.30
CA GLU A 328 6.70 -10.38 18.04
C GLU A 328 6.19 -9.10 17.39
N SER A 329 6.60 -7.97 17.74
CA SER A 329 6.18 -6.75 17.10
C SER A 329 7.31 -5.72 17.10
N TYR A 330 7.41 -4.96 16.04
CA TYR A 330 8.33 -3.84 15.96
C TYR A 330 7.63 -2.60 15.42
N ASP A 331 7.98 -1.46 15.99
CA ASP A 331 7.37 -0.18 15.67
C ASP A 331 8.23 0.60 14.69
N PHE A 332 7.62 1.19 13.67
CA PHE A 332 8.28 2.04 12.70
C PHE A 332 7.40 3.21 12.31
N LYS A 333 8.00 4.25 11.75
CA LYS A 333 7.26 5.40 11.22
C LYS A 333 7.44 5.49 9.71
N TYR A 334 6.34 5.83 9.03
CA TYR A 334 6.34 6.03 7.58
C TYR A 334 5.65 7.33 7.23
N TYR A 335 6.29 8.18 6.44
CA TYR A 335 5.74 9.45 6.02
C TYR A 335 5.53 9.45 4.51
N THR A 336 4.28 9.62 4.09
CA THR A 336 3.93 9.72 2.67
C THR A 336 4.35 11.08 2.11
N PRO A 337 4.45 11.25 0.80
CA PRO A 337 4.74 12.55 0.20
C PRO A 337 3.55 13.51 0.24
N TRP A 338 3.81 14.77 -0.10
CA TRP A 338 2.78 15.77 -0.37
C TRP A 338 1.98 15.40 -1.61
N GLU A 339 0.69 15.79 -1.64
CA GLU A 339 -0.17 15.62 -2.79
C GLU A 339 -0.75 16.98 -3.21
N PHE A 340 -0.73 17.25 -4.52
CA PHE A 340 -1.22 18.48 -5.13
C PHE A 340 -2.31 18.16 -6.14
N GLY A 341 -3.43 18.89 -6.07
CA GLY A 341 -4.58 18.67 -6.95
C GLY A 341 -5.00 19.93 -7.69
N VAL A 342 -5.34 19.75 -8.96
CA VAL A 342 -5.99 20.77 -9.81
C VAL A 342 -7.24 20.16 -10.41
N SER A 343 -8.35 20.89 -10.42
CA SER A 343 -9.62 20.36 -10.90
C SER A 343 -10.46 21.41 -11.63
N LEU A 344 -11.26 20.93 -12.57
CA LEU A 344 -12.19 21.70 -13.37
C LEU A 344 -13.59 21.11 -13.23
N GLY A 345 -14.58 21.97 -13.16
CA GLY A 345 -15.98 21.59 -13.15
C GLY A 345 -16.82 22.52 -14.00
N HIS A 346 -17.76 21.98 -14.75
CA HIS A 346 -18.71 22.76 -15.52
C HIS A 346 -20.09 22.09 -15.51
N THR A 347 -21.15 22.90 -15.49
CA THR A 347 -22.51 22.38 -15.62
C THR A 347 -23.22 23.06 -16.80
N ILE A 348 -23.99 22.28 -17.56
CA ILE A 348 -24.78 22.78 -18.68
C ILE A 348 -26.26 22.66 -18.25
N GLY A 349 -26.82 23.80 -17.92
CA GLY A 349 -28.15 23.83 -17.29
C GLY A 349 -28.17 22.98 -16.01
N ASN A 350 -29.30 22.30 -15.79
CA ASN A 350 -29.48 21.34 -14.67
C ASN A 350 -29.29 19.89 -15.11
N GLN A 351 -28.92 19.66 -16.37
CA GLN A 351 -28.96 18.35 -17.01
C GLN A 351 -27.58 17.69 -17.14
N VAL A 352 -26.52 18.46 -17.35
CA VAL A 352 -25.19 17.87 -17.57
C VAL A 352 -24.18 18.47 -16.60
N ALA A 353 -23.36 17.62 -15.97
CA ALA A 353 -22.21 18.02 -15.19
C ALA A 353 -20.96 17.35 -15.77
N LEU A 354 -19.91 18.13 -15.97
CA LEU A 354 -18.62 17.70 -16.49
C LEU A 354 -17.56 17.99 -15.44
N GLY A 355 -16.76 16.99 -15.12
CA GLY A 355 -15.64 17.09 -14.19
C GLY A 355 -14.34 16.58 -14.80
N ALA A 356 -13.24 17.26 -14.48
CA ALA A 356 -11.89 16.80 -14.76
C ALA A 356 -10.98 17.12 -13.58
N GLY A 357 -9.98 16.27 -13.32
CA GLY A 357 -9.04 16.46 -12.24
C GLY A 357 -7.67 15.89 -12.58
N TYR A 358 -6.66 16.51 -12.01
CA TYR A 358 -5.29 16.06 -12.05
C TYR A 358 -4.71 16.14 -10.64
N MET A 359 -4.05 15.05 -10.20
CA MET A 359 -3.34 15.01 -8.92
C MET A 359 -1.92 14.51 -9.15
N PHE A 360 -1.00 15.07 -8.39
CA PHE A 360 0.41 14.69 -8.41
C PHE A 360 0.91 14.44 -6.99
N SER A 361 1.68 13.36 -6.83
CA SER A 361 2.38 13.05 -5.59
C SER A 361 3.68 12.32 -5.93
N ASP A 362 4.81 12.83 -5.44
CA ASP A 362 6.11 12.24 -5.69
C ASP A 362 6.39 11.12 -4.68
N TYR A 363 6.13 9.87 -5.07
CA TYR A 363 6.30 8.74 -4.16
C TYR A 363 7.75 8.46 -3.81
N SER A 364 8.71 8.90 -4.63
CA SER A 364 10.14 8.82 -4.33
C SER A 364 10.54 9.65 -3.09
N ALA A 365 9.74 10.69 -2.76
CA ALA A 365 9.95 11.54 -1.59
C ALA A 365 9.36 10.98 -0.28
N SER A 366 8.81 9.76 -0.30
CA SER A 366 8.34 9.11 0.94
C SER A 366 9.51 8.71 1.84
N LYS A 367 9.26 8.66 3.16
CA LYS A 367 10.33 8.47 4.15
C LYS A 367 10.06 7.28 5.05
N ASN A 368 10.99 6.32 5.03
CA ASN A 368 11.09 5.26 6.00
C ASN A 368 11.90 5.78 7.21
N ARG A 369 11.33 5.63 8.40
CA ARG A 369 11.95 6.15 9.62
C ARG A 369 12.09 5.05 10.66
N VAL A 370 13.28 4.97 11.19
CA VAL A 370 13.67 4.04 12.25
C VAL A 370 13.19 4.59 13.58
N ASN A 371 12.43 3.81 14.33
CA ASN A 371 12.02 4.16 15.69
C ASN A 371 13.18 3.90 16.66
N LYS A 372 13.48 4.86 17.54
CA LYS A 372 14.59 4.74 18.52
C LYS A 372 14.21 3.97 19.80
N GLY A 373 12.95 3.48 19.89
CA GLY A 373 12.40 2.92 21.12
C GLY A 373 12.20 3.99 22.22
N ASP A 374 11.42 3.64 23.23
CA ASP A 374 11.23 4.48 24.41
C ASP A 374 12.45 4.36 25.34
N ARG A 375 13.51 5.07 25.03
CA ARG A 375 14.57 5.29 26.03
C ARG A 375 14.07 6.30 27.06
N TYR A 376 13.37 5.82 28.05
CA TYR A 376 13.19 6.55 29.30
C TYR A 376 14.55 6.65 30.00
N TRP A 377 14.90 7.90 30.36
CA TRP A 377 15.92 8.38 31.26
C TRP A 377 17.17 9.03 30.65
N TYR A 378 17.26 10.32 30.84
CA TYR A 378 18.43 11.19 30.73
C TYR A 378 18.97 11.51 29.32
N ASP A 379 18.21 12.29 28.54
CA ASP A 379 18.85 13.30 27.67
C ASP A 379 17.88 14.46 27.40
N ASP A 380 18.14 15.59 28.01
CA ASP A 380 17.26 16.77 28.02
C ASP A 380 17.51 17.71 26.82
N TYR A 381 18.25 17.27 25.79
CA TYR A 381 18.56 18.09 24.62
C TYR A 381 18.33 17.34 23.30
N GLY A 382 17.21 17.66 22.62
CA GLY A 382 17.03 17.32 21.20
C GLY A 382 16.53 15.90 20.90
N TYR A 383 15.63 15.37 21.69
CA TYR A 383 15.04 14.05 21.49
C TYR A 383 14.20 14.00 20.20
N SER A 384 14.70 13.33 19.15
CA SER A 384 13.89 12.89 18.04
C SER A 384 13.52 11.43 18.25
N PRO A 385 12.23 11.08 18.34
CA PRO A 385 11.79 9.69 18.61
C PRO A 385 12.09 8.75 17.44
N SER A 386 12.53 9.26 16.30
CA SER A 386 12.90 8.49 15.11
C SER A 386 13.94 9.24 14.29
N TYR A 387 14.72 8.49 13.47
CA TYR A 387 15.64 9.04 12.49
C TYR A 387 15.35 8.47 11.10
N THR A 388 15.84 9.10 10.05
CA THR A 388 15.68 8.64 8.67
C THR A 388 16.58 7.42 8.43
N ASP A 389 16.04 6.39 7.78
CA ASP A 389 16.81 5.28 7.23
C ASP A 389 17.36 5.69 5.86
N GLU A 390 18.52 6.32 5.86
CA GLU A 390 19.10 6.89 4.64
C GLU A 390 19.43 5.87 3.54
N PRO A 391 19.94 4.64 3.83
CA PRO A 391 20.11 3.63 2.80
C PRO A 391 18.78 3.23 2.15
N MET A 392 17.74 3.06 2.95
CA MET A 392 16.39 2.72 2.47
C MET A 392 15.75 3.90 1.72
N GLU A 393 15.98 5.15 2.16
CA GLU A 393 15.50 6.34 1.46
C GLU A 393 16.10 6.41 0.04
N ARG A 394 17.41 6.18 -0.12
CA ARG A 394 18.04 6.09 -1.44
C ARG A 394 17.48 4.97 -2.32
N ASN A 395 17.11 3.83 -1.74
CA ASN A 395 16.43 2.78 -2.49
C ASN A 395 15.02 3.21 -2.90
N THR A 396 14.30 3.90 -2.03
CA THR A 396 12.99 4.48 -2.31
C THR A 396 13.04 5.48 -3.47
N GLU A 397 14.02 6.38 -3.47
CA GLU A 397 14.26 7.35 -4.55
C GLU A 397 14.58 6.70 -5.91
N ARG A 398 15.19 5.51 -5.92
CA ARG A 398 15.50 4.77 -7.15
C ARG A 398 14.38 3.88 -7.63
N SER A 399 13.54 3.40 -6.72
CA SER A 399 12.54 2.38 -7.01
C SER A 399 11.13 2.95 -7.19
N LEU A 400 10.87 4.15 -6.69
CA LEU A 400 9.58 4.82 -6.80
C LEU A 400 9.69 6.10 -7.64
N GLU A 401 8.58 6.46 -8.30
CA GLU A 401 8.46 7.62 -9.17
C GLU A 401 7.35 8.58 -8.71
N GLY A 402 7.30 9.75 -9.36
CA GLY A 402 6.19 10.67 -9.23
C GLY A 402 4.91 10.12 -9.87
N VAL A 403 3.83 10.06 -9.09
CA VAL A 403 2.55 9.49 -9.52
C VAL A 403 1.60 10.58 -9.98
N HIS A 404 1.09 10.40 -11.19
CA HIS A 404 0.11 11.26 -11.85
C HIS A 404 -1.26 10.58 -11.86
N THR A 405 -2.28 11.23 -11.32
CA THR A 405 -3.67 10.76 -11.39
C THR A 405 -4.50 11.68 -12.25
N LEU A 406 -5.12 11.14 -13.31
CA LEU A 406 -6.05 11.86 -14.18
C LEU A 406 -7.46 11.33 -13.95
N LYS A 407 -8.41 12.25 -13.82
CA LYS A 407 -9.82 11.97 -13.57
C LYS A 407 -10.67 12.69 -14.63
N ALA A 408 -11.64 12.00 -15.21
CA ALA A 408 -12.64 12.59 -16.09
C ALA A 408 -14.01 11.95 -15.83
N GLY A 409 -15.05 12.75 -15.84
CA GLY A 409 -16.40 12.27 -15.59
C GLY A 409 -17.50 13.15 -16.16
N ILE A 410 -18.60 12.50 -16.50
CA ILE A 410 -19.83 13.13 -16.97
C ILE A 410 -21.03 12.56 -16.21
N GLU A 411 -21.91 13.44 -15.74
CA GLU A 411 -23.25 13.10 -15.24
C GLU A 411 -24.29 13.73 -16.16
N VAL A 412 -25.22 12.95 -16.65
CA VAL A 412 -26.37 13.39 -17.45
C VAL A 412 -27.64 13.08 -16.69
N LYS A 413 -28.52 14.07 -16.51
CA LYS A 413 -29.84 13.97 -15.89
C LYS A 413 -30.92 14.21 -16.93
N PRO A 414 -31.42 13.14 -17.59
CA PRO A 414 -32.52 13.29 -18.55
C PRO A 414 -33.78 13.86 -17.91
N VAL A 415 -34.02 13.51 -16.63
CA VAL A 415 -35.05 14.10 -15.75
C VAL A 415 -34.41 14.40 -14.40
N PRO A 416 -34.98 15.30 -13.59
CA PRO A 416 -34.37 15.73 -12.32
C PRO A 416 -34.13 14.60 -11.31
N GLU A 417 -34.94 13.55 -11.39
CA GLU A 417 -34.90 12.41 -10.48
C GLU A 417 -33.91 11.34 -10.88
N PHE A 418 -33.48 11.28 -12.14
CA PHE A 418 -32.65 10.20 -12.67
C PHE A 418 -31.36 10.73 -13.28
N GLY A 419 -30.23 10.15 -12.91
CA GLY A 419 -28.91 10.48 -13.41
C GLY A 419 -28.15 9.26 -13.92
N VAL A 420 -27.46 9.43 -15.03
CA VAL A 420 -26.51 8.46 -15.63
C VAL A 420 -25.13 9.05 -15.60
N ARG A 421 -24.13 8.27 -15.24
CA ARG A 421 -22.74 8.71 -15.07
C ARG A 421 -21.80 7.79 -15.82
N LEU A 422 -20.76 8.40 -16.37
CA LEU A 422 -19.61 7.69 -16.93
C LEU A 422 -18.35 8.39 -16.42
N GLY A 423 -17.32 7.62 -16.12
CA GLY A 423 -16.06 8.16 -15.64
C GLY A 423 -14.86 7.33 -16.06
N TYR A 424 -13.73 7.99 -16.05
CA TYR A 424 -12.42 7.39 -16.28
C TYR A 424 -11.42 7.94 -15.27
N ASN A 425 -10.62 7.04 -14.71
CA ASN A 425 -9.56 7.37 -13.78
C ASN A 425 -8.28 6.62 -14.19
N TYR A 426 -7.20 7.36 -14.34
CA TYR A 426 -5.87 6.85 -14.67
C TYR A 426 -4.91 7.20 -13.55
N VAL A 427 -4.09 6.23 -13.16
CA VAL A 427 -2.99 6.43 -12.20
C VAL A 427 -1.73 5.88 -12.85
N SER A 428 -0.70 6.70 -13.00
CA SER A 428 0.58 6.26 -13.57
C SER A 428 1.29 5.26 -12.65
N ALA A 429 2.25 4.52 -13.21
CA ALA A 429 3.11 3.63 -12.44
C ALA A 429 3.74 4.37 -11.25
N ALA A 430 3.79 3.68 -10.12
CA ALA A 430 4.48 4.16 -8.92
C ALA A 430 5.90 3.61 -8.80
N TYR A 431 6.20 2.53 -9.52
CA TYR A 431 7.48 1.84 -9.49
C TYR A 431 8.24 2.09 -10.79
N ASP A 432 9.51 2.45 -10.67
CA ASP A 432 10.43 2.42 -11.81
C ASP A 432 10.56 0.98 -12.33
N LYS A 433 10.65 0.83 -13.65
CA LYS A 433 10.79 -0.50 -14.27
C LYS A 433 12.08 -1.22 -13.86
N SER A 434 13.13 -0.46 -13.55
CA SER A 434 14.40 -0.95 -13.03
C SER A 434 14.46 -0.98 -11.50
N GLY A 435 13.37 -0.63 -10.82
CA GLY A 435 13.30 -0.64 -9.37
C GLY A 435 13.56 -2.03 -8.80
N VAL A 436 14.33 -2.09 -7.72
CA VAL A 436 14.77 -3.33 -7.08
C VAL A 436 14.52 -3.26 -5.57
N ARG A 437 13.97 -4.34 -5.01
CA ARG A 437 13.99 -4.57 -3.57
C ARG A 437 15.39 -4.99 -3.17
N ASP A 438 16.23 -4.02 -2.77
CA ASP A 438 17.64 -4.26 -2.51
C ASP A 438 17.84 -4.85 -1.11
N MET A 439 18.13 -6.16 -1.07
CA MET A 439 18.39 -6.92 0.15
C MET A 439 19.83 -6.80 0.66
N THR A 440 20.65 -5.92 0.05
CA THR A 440 22.06 -5.73 0.42
C THR A 440 22.31 -4.45 1.19
N LEU A 441 21.25 -3.67 1.46
CA LEU A 441 21.36 -2.39 2.14
C LEU A 441 21.69 -2.57 3.63
N ASP A 442 22.55 -1.72 4.15
CA ASP A 442 22.78 -1.58 5.58
C ASP A 442 21.63 -0.79 6.22
N SER A 443 20.52 -1.49 6.44
CA SER A 443 19.24 -0.94 6.86
C SER A 443 18.48 -1.91 7.77
N PRO A 444 17.88 -1.42 8.86
CA PRO A 444 16.98 -2.23 9.69
C PRO A 444 15.80 -2.82 8.89
N GLY A 445 15.34 -2.13 7.83
CA GLY A 445 14.28 -2.63 6.97
C GLY A 445 14.67 -3.92 6.24
N VAL A 446 15.94 -4.09 5.90
CA VAL A 446 16.47 -5.34 5.34
C VAL A 446 16.56 -6.41 6.41
N SER A 447 17.03 -6.08 7.61
CA SER A 447 17.17 -7.03 8.71
C SER A 447 15.86 -7.75 9.07
N TYR A 448 14.74 -7.02 9.04
CA TYR A 448 13.41 -7.59 9.33
C TYR A 448 12.70 -8.17 8.10
N ALA A 449 13.35 -8.20 6.94
CA ALA A 449 12.76 -8.77 5.73
C ALA A 449 12.81 -10.31 5.76
N SER A 450 11.66 -10.93 5.87
CA SER A 450 11.46 -12.38 5.85
C SER A 450 11.21 -12.94 4.45
N THR A 451 10.90 -12.08 3.48
CA THR A 451 10.69 -12.41 2.06
C THR A 451 11.54 -11.52 1.17
N THR A 452 11.83 -11.99 -0.04
CA THR A 452 12.70 -11.29 -1.01
C THR A 452 11.95 -10.83 -2.25
N ASP A 453 10.69 -11.26 -2.41
CA ASP A 453 9.87 -10.97 -3.58
C ASP A 453 9.41 -9.51 -3.67
N TYR A 454 9.22 -9.05 -4.90
CA TYR A 454 8.64 -7.73 -5.18
C TYR A 454 7.92 -7.68 -6.52
N VAL A 455 7.09 -6.66 -6.71
CA VAL A 455 6.37 -6.42 -7.97
C VAL A 455 6.52 -4.95 -8.36
N ASN A 456 7.01 -4.71 -9.56
CA ASN A 456 6.98 -3.39 -10.17
C ASN A 456 5.65 -3.22 -10.91
N TRP A 457 4.66 -2.67 -10.19
CA TRP A 457 3.34 -2.41 -10.73
C TRP A 457 3.36 -1.22 -11.69
N GLY A 458 2.80 -1.42 -12.88
CA GLY A 458 2.61 -0.37 -13.88
C GLY A 458 1.35 0.47 -13.65
N ASP A 459 0.90 1.10 -14.73
CA ASP A 459 -0.26 1.99 -14.73
C ASP A 459 -1.54 1.29 -14.34
N THR A 460 -2.41 2.02 -13.64
CA THR A 460 -3.77 1.57 -13.31
C THR A 460 -4.79 2.35 -14.12
N HIS A 461 -5.65 1.62 -14.84
CA HIS A 461 -6.79 2.17 -15.57
C HIS A 461 -8.09 1.76 -14.89
N ARG A 462 -9.00 2.73 -14.68
CA ARG A 462 -10.32 2.48 -14.11
C ARG A 462 -11.38 3.08 -15.02
N VAL A 463 -12.33 2.26 -15.47
CA VAL A 463 -13.53 2.68 -16.19
C VAL A 463 -14.73 2.51 -15.28
N THR A 464 -15.56 3.54 -15.19
CA THR A 464 -16.69 3.55 -14.26
C THR A 464 -17.97 3.96 -14.94
N CYS A 465 -19.09 3.45 -14.44
CA CYS A 465 -20.42 3.94 -14.78
C CYS A 465 -21.31 3.95 -13.54
N GLY A 466 -22.37 4.72 -13.58
CA GLY A 466 -23.26 4.84 -12.43
C GLY A 466 -24.68 5.26 -12.83
N LEU A 467 -25.63 4.89 -11.98
CA LEU A 467 -27.02 5.29 -12.05
C LEU A 467 -27.41 5.93 -10.72
N GLY A 468 -28.20 6.97 -10.76
CA GLY A 468 -28.72 7.64 -9.57
C GLY A 468 -30.22 7.89 -9.68
N PHE A 469 -30.90 7.68 -8.57
CA PHE A 469 -32.32 8.00 -8.44
C PHE A 469 -32.55 8.84 -7.19
N LYS A 470 -33.29 9.94 -7.35
CA LYS A 470 -33.62 10.86 -6.26
C LYS A 470 -35.12 11.07 -6.18
N THR A 471 -35.70 10.91 -4.97
CA THR A 471 -37.08 11.18 -4.72
C THR A 471 -37.26 11.86 -3.35
N GLY A 472 -37.84 13.05 -3.34
CA GLY A 472 -37.86 13.86 -2.12
C GLY A 472 -36.47 14.13 -1.59
N GLY A 473 -36.23 13.83 -0.30
CA GLY A 473 -34.92 13.91 0.35
C GLY A 473 -34.05 12.68 0.14
N PHE A 474 -34.58 11.55 -0.35
CA PHE A 474 -33.83 10.31 -0.53
C PHE A 474 -33.11 10.26 -1.87
N ASN A 475 -31.89 9.74 -1.86
CA ASN A 475 -31.15 9.35 -3.06
C ASN A 475 -30.60 7.92 -2.92
N VAL A 476 -30.63 7.20 -4.04
CA VAL A 476 -30.07 5.87 -4.21
C VAL A 476 -29.18 5.91 -5.43
N ASP A 477 -27.90 5.59 -5.24
CA ASP A 477 -26.92 5.59 -6.30
C ASP A 477 -26.25 4.21 -6.41
N LEU A 478 -26.09 3.73 -7.63
CA LEU A 478 -25.39 2.49 -7.97
C LEU A 478 -24.21 2.83 -8.87
N ALA A 479 -23.05 2.27 -8.61
CA ALA A 479 -21.89 2.39 -9.49
C ALA A 479 -21.25 1.02 -9.77
N TYR A 480 -20.67 0.92 -10.95
CA TYR A 480 -19.79 -0.16 -11.33
C TYR A 480 -18.44 0.41 -11.73
N GLN A 481 -17.38 -0.24 -11.28
CA GLN A 481 -16.01 0.08 -11.62
C GLN A 481 -15.29 -1.18 -12.09
N TYR A 482 -14.58 -1.07 -13.21
CA TYR A 482 -13.57 -2.03 -13.62
C TYR A 482 -12.20 -1.37 -13.52
N SER A 483 -11.25 -2.03 -12.86
CA SER A 483 -9.86 -1.58 -12.75
C SER A 483 -8.90 -2.66 -13.23
N THR A 484 -7.83 -2.25 -13.91
CA THR A 484 -6.78 -3.13 -14.41
C THR A 484 -5.41 -2.52 -14.14
N THR A 485 -4.51 -3.35 -13.63
CA THR A 485 -3.09 -3.03 -13.42
C THR A 485 -2.26 -4.24 -13.81
N LYS A 486 -1.16 -4.02 -14.52
CA LYS A 486 -0.16 -5.05 -14.83
C LYS A 486 1.11 -4.76 -14.08
N GLY A 487 1.93 -5.78 -13.83
CA GLY A 487 3.22 -5.63 -13.19
C GLY A 487 4.15 -6.80 -13.49
N ASP A 488 5.41 -6.59 -13.19
CA ASP A 488 6.47 -7.57 -13.31
C ASP A 488 6.84 -8.08 -11.91
N PHE A 489 6.62 -9.37 -11.68
CA PHE A 489 6.96 -10.05 -10.44
C PHE A 489 8.36 -10.62 -10.49
N TYR A 490 9.13 -10.36 -9.45
CA TYR A 490 10.47 -10.86 -9.19
C TYR A 490 10.48 -11.66 -7.89
N PRO A 491 10.97 -12.91 -7.87
CA PRO A 491 11.06 -13.71 -6.64
C PRO A 491 12.13 -13.17 -5.68
N PHE A 492 13.19 -12.59 -6.23
CA PHE A 492 14.29 -11.91 -5.53
C PHE A 492 15.10 -11.06 -6.52
N GLN A 493 15.97 -10.21 -6.00
CA GLN A 493 16.87 -9.41 -6.83
C GLN A 493 17.92 -10.29 -7.55
N PRO A 494 18.27 -9.99 -8.80
CA PRO A 494 19.42 -10.62 -9.45
C PRO A 494 20.72 -10.36 -8.68
N TYR A 495 21.62 -11.33 -8.65
CA TYR A 495 22.92 -11.23 -7.99
C TYR A 495 24.06 -11.71 -8.90
N ALA A 496 25.29 -11.28 -8.62
CA ALA A 496 26.45 -11.62 -9.45
C ALA A 496 26.74 -13.13 -9.40
N GLY A 497 26.92 -13.75 -10.57
CA GLY A 497 27.14 -15.20 -10.68
C GLY A 497 25.84 -16.02 -10.68
N SER A 498 24.67 -15.41 -10.41
CA SER A 498 23.42 -16.12 -10.56
C SER A 498 23.13 -16.45 -12.03
N GLY A 499 22.41 -17.52 -12.25
CA GLY A 499 21.70 -17.76 -13.51
C GLY A 499 20.63 -16.67 -13.77
N SER A 500 19.77 -16.88 -14.76
CA SER A 500 18.71 -15.90 -15.01
C SER A 500 17.52 -16.14 -14.09
N VAL A 501 17.08 -15.07 -13.43
CA VAL A 501 15.82 -15.05 -12.68
C VAL A 501 14.67 -14.79 -13.64
N GLY A 502 13.73 -15.73 -13.76
CA GLY A 502 12.56 -15.58 -14.61
C GLY A 502 11.56 -14.58 -14.02
N VAL A 503 11.30 -13.50 -14.75
CA VAL A 503 10.28 -12.49 -14.39
C VAL A 503 8.90 -12.97 -14.84
N SER A 504 7.88 -12.82 -14.00
CA SER A 504 6.50 -13.19 -14.33
C SER A 504 5.63 -11.95 -14.51
N GLU A 505 4.97 -11.79 -15.67
CA GLU A 505 3.91 -10.78 -15.81
C GLU A 505 2.73 -11.17 -14.92
N VAL A 506 2.32 -10.28 -14.04
CA VAL A 506 1.16 -10.44 -13.15
C VAL A 506 0.12 -9.37 -13.42
N LYS A 507 -1.15 -9.69 -13.10
CA LYS A 507 -2.28 -8.79 -13.33
C LYS A 507 -3.16 -8.68 -12.10
N ASN A 508 -3.66 -7.47 -11.87
CA ASN A 508 -4.67 -7.21 -10.86
C ASN A 508 -5.89 -6.55 -11.53
N ASN A 509 -6.81 -7.38 -11.98
CA ASN A 509 -8.06 -6.95 -12.58
C ASN A 509 -9.20 -7.09 -11.58
N ARG A 510 -9.91 -5.99 -11.30
CA ARG A 510 -10.97 -5.95 -10.27
C ARG A 510 -12.27 -5.39 -10.83
N HIS A 511 -13.36 -5.97 -10.39
CA HIS A 511 -14.72 -5.48 -10.55
C HIS A 511 -15.24 -5.02 -9.20
N GLN A 512 -15.81 -3.83 -9.12
CA GLN A 512 -16.48 -3.32 -7.92
C GLN A 512 -17.89 -2.87 -8.29
N VAL A 513 -18.86 -3.29 -7.50
CA VAL A 513 -20.23 -2.76 -7.51
C VAL A 513 -20.45 -2.06 -6.19
N LEU A 514 -20.93 -0.82 -6.22
CA LEU A 514 -21.13 0.02 -5.06
C LEU A 514 -22.55 0.57 -5.03
N LEU A 515 -23.21 0.46 -3.89
CA LEU A 515 -24.52 1.03 -3.61
C LEU A 515 -24.39 2.11 -2.54
N THR A 516 -24.96 3.28 -2.79
CA THR A 516 -25.06 4.38 -1.81
C THR A 516 -26.51 4.72 -1.55
N LEU A 517 -26.84 4.84 -0.28
CA LEU A 517 -28.11 5.40 0.21
C LEU A 517 -27.81 6.74 0.87
N GLY A 518 -28.59 7.76 0.53
CA GLY A 518 -28.44 9.09 1.12
C GLY A 518 -29.77 9.75 1.43
N TYR A 519 -29.73 10.68 2.38
CA TYR A 519 -30.89 11.50 2.74
C TYR A 519 -30.45 12.95 2.97
N THR A 520 -31.19 13.87 2.36
CA THR A 520 -30.99 15.33 2.45
C THR A 520 -32.18 15.95 3.18
N PHE A 521 -31.91 16.76 4.19
CA PHE A 521 -32.94 17.40 5.05
C PHE A 521 -32.65 18.86 5.36
#